data_b3c09966a36bca4d73b9b501c24841a2
#
_entry.id   b3c09966a36bca4d73b9b501c24841a2
#
_cell.length_a   1.000
_cell.length_b   1.000
_cell.length_c   1.000
_cell.angle_alpha   90.00
_cell.angle_beta   90.00
_cell.angle_gamma   90.00
#
_symmetry.space_group_name_H-M   'P 1'
#
loop_
_entity.id
_entity.type
_entity.pdbx_description
1 polymer ?
#
loop_
_entity_poly.entity_id
_entity_poly.type
_entity_poly.pdbx_seq_one_letter_code
_entity_poly.pdbx_strand_id
1 'polypeptide(L)'
;MNLNAAALMQPLSLAGFQNMHPFAPADQTEGYRELIDGLAADLATITGFAACSLMPNSGAAGEYTGLMVIRAYHQSRGQGYRNVVLIPASAHGTNP
;
A
#
# COMPACT_ATOMS: atom_id res chain seq x y z
N MET A 1 -10.68 -10.79 -1.72
CA MET A 1 -12.07 -10.92 -2.18
C MET A 1 -12.72 -9.57 -2.19
N ASN A 2 -13.33 -9.21 -3.30
CA ASN A 2 -13.93 -7.89 -3.45
C ASN A 2 -15.46 -8.02 -3.33
N LEU A 3 -16.03 -7.24 -2.44
CA LEU A 3 -17.47 -7.03 -2.41
C LEU A 3 -17.79 -5.91 -3.40
N ASN A 4 -18.49 -6.22 -4.47
CA ASN A 4 -18.94 -5.23 -5.45
C ASN A 4 -20.17 -4.47 -4.91
N ALA A 5 -19.97 -3.74 -3.82
CA ALA A 5 -21.02 -2.87 -3.31
C ALA A 5 -21.22 -1.66 -4.23
N ALA A 6 -22.44 -1.19 -4.37
CA ALA A 6 -22.77 -0.01 -5.18
C ALA A 6 -21.93 1.21 -4.78
N ALA A 7 -21.65 1.38 -3.49
CA ALA A 7 -20.79 2.45 -2.97
C ALA A 7 -19.34 2.38 -3.46
N LEU A 8 -18.83 1.20 -3.79
CA LEU A 8 -17.50 1.02 -4.36
C LEU A 8 -17.46 1.27 -5.87
N MET A 9 -18.56 0.97 -6.56
CA MET A 9 -18.63 1.07 -8.01
C MET A 9 -19.05 2.47 -8.49
N GLN A 10 -19.87 3.16 -7.72
CA GLN A 10 -20.41 4.46 -8.11
C GLN A 10 -19.31 5.51 -8.41
N PRO A 11 -18.24 5.66 -7.59
CA PRO A 11 -17.19 6.62 -7.90
C PRO A 11 -16.50 6.40 -9.24
N LEU A 12 -16.43 5.17 -9.73
CA LEU A 12 -15.82 4.83 -11.02
C LEU A 12 -16.59 5.41 -12.21
N SER A 13 -17.87 5.75 -12.03
CA SER A 13 -18.72 6.36 -13.06
C SER A 13 -18.72 7.88 -13.04
N LEU A 14 -18.11 8.50 -12.03
CA LEU A 14 -18.03 9.95 -11.92
C LEU A 14 -16.97 10.50 -12.88
N ALA A 15 -17.34 11.48 -13.71
CA ALA A 15 -16.47 12.02 -14.75
C ALA A 15 -15.12 12.54 -14.22
N GLY A 16 -15.10 13.15 -13.02
CA GLY A 16 -13.87 13.65 -12.40
C GLY A 16 -12.87 12.54 -11.97
N PHE A 17 -13.36 11.30 -11.77
CA PHE A 17 -12.52 10.15 -11.42
C PHE A 17 -12.18 9.28 -12.64
N GLN A 18 -13.12 9.14 -13.57
CA GLN A 18 -13.00 8.22 -14.69
C GLN A 18 -12.02 8.71 -15.77
N ASN A 19 -11.97 10.02 -16.01
CA ASN A 19 -11.24 10.61 -17.12
C ASN A 19 -9.90 11.25 -16.69
N MET A 20 -9.27 10.70 -15.66
CA MET A 20 -8.01 11.23 -15.14
C MET A 20 -6.84 10.33 -15.52
N HIS A 21 -5.79 10.93 -16.10
CA HIS A 21 -4.58 10.19 -16.39
C HIS A 21 -3.74 9.98 -15.10
N PRO A 22 -3.12 8.81 -14.89
CA PRO A 22 -2.31 8.54 -13.69
C PRO A 22 -1.16 9.52 -13.46
N PHE A 23 -0.64 10.14 -14.51
CA PHE A 23 0.43 11.13 -14.44
C PHE A 23 -0.05 12.56 -14.73
N ALA A 24 -1.33 12.83 -14.50
CA ALA A 24 -1.82 14.21 -14.55
C ALA A 24 -1.10 15.07 -13.51
N PRO A 25 -0.90 16.38 -13.77
CA PRO A 25 -0.29 17.30 -12.80
C PRO A 25 -1.02 17.29 -11.45
N ALA A 26 -0.28 17.46 -10.37
CA ALA A 26 -0.78 17.34 -9.02
C ALA A 26 -1.90 18.35 -8.69
N ASP A 27 -1.86 19.53 -9.27
CA ASP A 27 -2.88 20.57 -9.14
C ASP A 27 -4.20 20.23 -9.84
N GLN A 28 -4.17 19.25 -10.74
CA GLN A 28 -5.36 18.75 -11.45
C GLN A 28 -5.94 17.49 -10.79
N THR A 29 -5.31 16.96 -9.76
CA THR A 29 -5.68 15.69 -9.10
C THR A 29 -5.92 15.84 -7.61
N GLU A 30 -6.37 17.01 -7.15
CA GLU A 30 -6.55 17.32 -5.72
C GLU A 30 -7.46 16.32 -5.02
N GLY A 31 -8.61 15.95 -5.62
CA GLY A 31 -9.54 14.98 -5.04
C GLY A 31 -8.94 13.60 -4.86
N TYR A 32 -8.12 13.14 -5.82
CA TYR A 32 -7.39 11.88 -5.67
C TYR A 32 -6.34 11.95 -4.55
N ARG A 33 -5.65 13.08 -4.43
CA ARG A 33 -4.65 13.27 -3.39
C ARG A 33 -5.30 13.27 -2.01
N GLU A 34 -6.39 14.01 -1.82
CA GLU A 34 -7.12 14.04 -0.57
C GLU A 34 -7.57 12.64 -0.15
N LEU A 35 -8.10 11.86 -1.09
CA LEU A 35 -8.54 10.48 -0.83
C LEU A 35 -7.37 9.58 -0.45
N ILE A 36 -6.25 9.63 -1.18
CA ILE A 36 -5.07 8.79 -0.95
C ILE A 36 -4.39 9.16 0.37
N ASP A 37 -4.17 10.43 0.61
CA ASP A 37 -3.49 10.92 1.81
C ASP A 37 -4.36 10.67 3.05
N GLY A 38 -5.66 10.88 2.95
CA GLY A 38 -6.62 10.57 4.02
C GLY A 38 -6.62 9.08 4.36
N LEU A 39 -6.71 8.21 3.37
CA LEU A 39 -6.66 6.75 3.60
C LEU A 39 -5.33 6.31 4.20
N ALA A 40 -4.21 6.86 3.73
CA ALA A 40 -2.89 6.53 4.28
C ALA A 40 -2.78 6.95 5.76
N ALA A 41 -3.31 8.12 6.12
CA ALA A 41 -3.34 8.61 7.50
C ALA A 41 -4.23 7.73 8.40
N ASP A 42 -5.42 7.35 7.91
CA ASP A 42 -6.33 6.47 8.64
C ASP A 42 -5.69 5.10 8.89
N LEU A 43 -5.07 4.51 7.88
CA LEU A 43 -4.39 3.22 8.02
C LEU A 43 -3.20 3.29 8.99
N ALA A 44 -2.41 4.36 8.95
CA ALA A 44 -1.33 4.56 9.90
C ALA A 44 -1.86 4.66 11.34
N THR A 45 -2.98 5.37 11.53
CA THR A 45 -3.64 5.51 12.84
C THR A 45 -4.18 4.18 13.34
N ILE A 46 -4.88 3.42 12.51
CA ILE A 46 -5.48 2.13 12.86
C ILE A 46 -4.41 1.10 13.25
N THR A 47 -3.29 1.08 12.53
CA THR A 47 -2.22 0.11 12.74
C THR A 47 -1.18 0.55 13.78
N GLY A 48 -1.16 1.83 14.15
CA GLY A 48 -0.16 2.41 15.03
C GLY A 48 1.22 2.58 14.39
N PHE A 49 1.33 2.47 13.07
CA PHE A 49 2.58 2.71 12.35
C PHE A 49 2.81 4.19 12.07
N ALA A 50 4.07 4.56 11.89
CA ALA A 50 4.46 5.94 11.61
C ALA A 50 3.97 6.45 10.25
N ALA A 51 3.80 5.56 9.29
CA ALA A 51 3.33 5.88 7.94
C ALA A 51 2.76 4.66 7.24
N CYS A 52 1.97 4.90 6.19
CA CYS A 52 1.44 3.87 5.29
C CYS A 52 1.71 4.28 3.85
N SER A 53 2.05 3.32 3.00
CA SER A 53 2.17 3.52 1.55
C SER A 53 1.10 2.72 0.83
N LEU A 54 0.37 3.37 -0.07
CA LEU A 54 -0.63 2.74 -0.94
C LEU A 54 -0.07 2.42 -2.34
N MET A 55 1.25 2.56 -2.54
CA MET A 55 1.89 2.34 -3.84
C MET A 55 1.94 0.88 -4.31
N PRO A 56 2.11 -0.14 -3.43
CA PRO A 56 2.06 -1.52 -3.87
C PRO A 56 0.69 -1.85 -4.48
N ASN A 57 0.70 -2.45 -5.68
CA ASN A 57 -0.51 -2.70 -6.46
C ASN A 57 -1.13 -4.11 -6.25
N SER A 58 -0.58 -4.89 -5.34
CA SER A 58 -1.10 -6.21 -4.95
C SER A 58 -0.65 -6.60 -3.56
N GLY A 59 -1.29 -7.60 -2.95
CA GLY A 59 -0.87 -8.16 -1.66
C GLY A 59 0.56 -8.68 -1.70
N ALA A 60 0.91 -9.46 -2.72
CA ALA A 60 2.27 -9.99 -2.90
C ALA A 60 3.32 -8.86 -3.05
N ALA A 61 3.02 -7.81 -3.81
CA ALA A 61 3.90 -6.64 -3.95
C ALA A 61 4.06 -5.91 -2.62
N GLY A 62 3.02 -5.84 -1.80
CA GLY A 62 3.06 -5.25 -0.46
C GLY A 62 3.95 -6.04 0.50
N GLU A 63 3.82 -7.36 0.52
CA GLU A 63 4.66 -8.25 1.33
C GLU A 63 6.14 -8.15 0.93
N TYR A 64 6.43 -8.22 -0.36
CA TYR A 64 7.79 -8.06 -0.89
C TYR A 64 8.37 -6.69 -0.52
N THR A 65 7.59 -5.63 -0.69
CA THR A 65 8.01 -4.26 -0.33
C THR A 65 8.31 -4.15 1.16
N GLY A 66 7.46 -4.73 2.02
CA GLY A 66 7.67 -4.78 3.46
C GLY A 66 8.99 -5.46 3.84
N LEU A 67 9.28 -6.62 3.26
CA LEU A 67 10.55 -7.34 3.48
C LEU A 67 11.74 -6.53 3.01
N MET A 68 11.64 -5.85 1.87
CA MET A 68 12.71 -4.99 1.35
C MET A 68 12.97 -3.78 2.26
N VAL A 69 11.92 -3.19 2.83
CA VAL A 69 12.04 -2.09 3.82
C VAL A 69 12.74 -2.59 5.09
N ILE A 70 12.33 -3.75 5.62
CA ILE A 70 12.97 -4.35 6.81
C ILE A 70 14.45 -4.65 6.53
N ARG A 71 14.76 -5.21 5.37
CA ARG A 71 16.13 -5.47 4.96
C ARG A 71 16.96 -4.19 4.89
N ALA A 72 16.46 -3.17 4.22
CA ALA A 72 17.14 -1.88 4.11
C ALA A 72 17.35 -1.23 5.49
N TYR A 73 16.39 -1.33 6.39
CA TYR A 73 16.51 -0.87 7.76
C TYR A 73 17.66 -1.55 8.49
N HIS A 74 17.75 -2.88 8.45
CA HIS A 74 18.85 -3.61 9.08
C HIS A 74 20.22 -3.28 8.46
N GLN A 75 20.28 -3.16 7.13
CA GLN A 75 21.51 -2.77 6.44
C GLN A 75 21.97 -1.36 6.84
N SER A 76 21.08 -0.40 6.92
CA SER A 76 21.41 0.98 7.32
C SER A 76 21.95 1.09 8.75
N ARG A 77 21.68 0.09 9.58
CA ARG A 77 22.17 -0.01 10.96
C ARG A 77 23.41 -0.90 11.12
N GLY A 78 24.03 -1.33 10.04
CA GLY A 78 25.18 -2.25 10.07
C GLY A 78 24.80 -3.69 10.49
N GLN A 79 23.51 -4.03 10.46
CA GLN A 79 22.97 -5.33 10.87
C GLN A 79 22.60 -6.20 9.67
N GLY A 80 23.30 -6.08 8.56
CA GLY A 80 23.04 -6.84 7.34
C GLY A 80 23.16 -8.37 7.48
N TYR A 81 23.75 -8.85 8.60
CA TYR A 81 23.80 -10.26 8.96
C TYR A 81 22.41 -10.82 9.39
N ARG A 82 21.45 -9.96 9.70
CA ARG A 82 20.07 -10.34 10.04
C ARG A 82 19.28 -10.60 8.76
N ASN A 83 19.50 -11.75 8.15
CA ASN A 83 18.95 -12.13 6.84
C ASN A 83 18.11 -13.42 6.88
N VAL A 84 17.79 -13.91 8.07
CA VAL A 84 16.95 -15.08 8.27
C VAL A 84 15.54 -14.64 8.63
N VAL A 85 14.56 -15.18 7.92
CA VAL A 85 13.12 -14.95 8.17
C VAL A 85 12.53 -16.26 8.68
N LEU A 86 11.82 -16.20 9.81
CA LEU A 86 11.09 -17.34 10.35
C LEU A 86 9.69 -17.38 9.75
N ILE A 87 9.36 -18.47 9.08
CA ILE A 87 8.09 -18.66 8.39
C ILE A 87 7.42 -19.91 8.96
N PRO A 88 6.16 -19.83 9.44
CA PRO A 88 5.43 -21.01 9.88
C PRO A 88 5.24 -22.01 8.73
N ALA A 89 5.34 -23.31 8.99
CA ALA A 89 5.10 -24.34 7.99
C ALA A 89 3.69 -24.29 7.39
N SER A 90 2.75 -23.70 8.11
CA SER A 90 1.36 -23.48 7.68
C SER A 90 1.13 -22.13 7.00
N ALA A 91 2.20 -21.38 6.69
CA ALA A 91 2.06 -20.07 6.07
C ALA A 91 1.38 -20.15 4.70
N HIS A 92 0.64 -19.10 4.36
CA HIS A 92 0.01 -18.94 3.07
C HIS A 92 1.07 -18.85 1.94
N GLY A 93 0.75 -19.38 0.77
CA GLY A 93 1.70 -19.56 -0.33
C GLY A 93 2.39 -18.32 -0.90
N THR A 94 1.90 -17.13 -0.61
CA THR A 94 2.53 -15.88 -1.07
C THR A 94 3.65 -15.41 -0.14
N ASN A 95 3.54 -15.70 1.15
CA ASN A 95 4.43 -15.20 2.18
C ASN A 95 5.75 -15.98 2.31
N PRO A 96 5.78 -17.29 2.12
CA PRO A 96 7.01 -18.07 2.19
C PRO A 96 7.94 -17.87 1.02
#